data_4d740ae9fa1012bb84d3e2e09c2f6ad6
#
_entry.id   4d740ae9fa1012bb84d3e2e09c2f6ad6
#
_cell.length_a   1.000
_cell.length_b   1.000
_cell.length_c   1.000
_cell.angle_alpha   90.00
_cell.angle_beta   90.00
_cell.angle_gamma   90.00
#
_symmetry.space_group_name_H-M   'P 1'
#
loop_
_entity.id
_entity.type
_entity.pdbx_description
1 polymer ?
#
loop_
_entity_poly.entity_id
_entity_poly.type
_entity_poly.pdbx_seq_one_letter_code
_entity_poly.pdbx_strand_id
1 'polypeptide(L)'
;MPKLRGKKILAPEKEILAFPDHYVTLPGKIAYATLKTVAAADTDFDGVKTLKKGTVVKMDADGVVTAAGDADGNGIVFNTIKLDDYDEGTDPYVNVAVLVHGFVRKDRLVGAAKLKANDLIHVVNK
;
A
#
# COMPACT_ATOMS: atom_id res chain seq x y z
N MET A 1 -14.75 -21.30 -13.99
CA MET A 1 -14.40 -20.09 -13.36
C MET A 1 -12.96 -19.99 -13.07
N PRO A 2 -12.43 -18.92 -13.45
CA PRO A 2 -11.04 -18.74 -13.12
C PRO A 2 -10.95 -18.70 -11.63
N LYS A 3 -10.07 -19.44 -11.11
CA LYS A 3 -9.88 -19.39 -9.74
C LYS A 3 -8.60 -18.70 -9.44
N LEU A 4 -8.42 -18.38 -8.20
CA LEU A 4 -7.23 -17.75 -7.72
C LEU A 4 -6.13 -18.78 -7.63
N ARG A 5 -5.82 -19.37 -8.78
CA ARG A 5 -4.85 -20.42 -8.80
C ARG A 5 -3.53 -19.95 -8.30
N GLY A 6 -2.93 -20.71 -7.42
CA GLY A 6 -1.68 -20.35 -6.84
C GLY A 6 -1.75 -19.23 -5.83
N LYS A 7 -2.91 -18.67 -5.64
CA LYS A 7 -3.05 -17.64 -4.63
C LYS A 7 -3.74 -18.23 -3.43
N LYS A 8 -3.08 -18.10 -2.32
CA LYS A 8 -3.64 -18.59 -1.10
C LYS A 8 -3.47 -17.51 -0.05
N ILE A 9 -4.59 -17.01 0.40
CA ILE A 9 -4.59 -16.04 1.46
C ILE A 9 -4.85 -16.80 2.75
N LEU A 10 -3.87 -16.83 3.63
CA LEU A 10 -3.95 -17.61 4.86
C LEU A 10 -4.89 -16.99 5.86
N ALA A 11 -5.11 -15.68 5.78
CA ALA A 11 -6.05 -14.98 6.63
C ALA A 11 -6.62 -13.79 5.86
N PRO A 12 -7.84 -13.36 6.16
CA PRO A 12 -8.39 -12.16 5.53
C PRO A 12 -7.52 -10.96 5.86
N GLU A 13 -7.37 -10.07 4.90
CA GLU A 13 -6.67 -8.81 5.16
C GLU A 13 -7.49 -7.97 6.12
N LYS A 14 -6.80 -7.31 7.03
CA LYS A 14 -7.45 -6.48 8.02
C LYS A 14 -7.72 -5.10 7.46
N GLU A 15 -8.84 -4.53 7.86
CA GLU A 15 -9.22 -3.21 7.42
C GLU A 15 -8.31 -2.15 8.02
N ILE A 16 -7.82 -1.24 7.20
CA ILE A 16 -6.97 -0.14 7.67
C ILE A 16 -7.77 1.10 8.06
N LEU A 17 -9.01 1.22 7.59
CA LEU A 17 -9.83 2.38 7.90
C LEU A 17 -10.44 2.26 9.28
N ALA A 18 -10.33 3.32 10.08
CA ALA A 18 -11.03 3.41 11.35
C ALA A 18 -12.49 3.79 11.14
N PHE A 19 -12.73 4.67 10.16
CA PHE A 19 -14.07 5.12 9.80
C PHE A 19 -14.21 5.06 8.29
N PRO A 20 -14.96 4.11 7.75
CA PRO A 20 -14.97 3.87 6.31
C PRO A 20 -15.82 4.85 5.50
N ASP A 21 -16.51 5.77 6.14
CA ASP A 21 -17.45 6.65 5.44
C ASP A 21 -16.79 7.85 4.76
N HIS A 22 -15.59 8.20 5.17
CA HIS A 22 -14.95 9.43 4.71
C HIS A 22 -13.52 9.17 4.34
N TYR A 23 -13.32 8.70 3.12
CA TYR A 23 -11.96 8.50 2.65
C TYR A 23 -11.88 8.78 1.16
N VAL A 24 -10.68 9.10 0.70
CA VAL A 24 -10.40 9.33 -0.71
C VAL A 24 -9.16 8.55 -1.09
N THR A 25 -9.28 7.76 -2.16
CA THR A 25 -8.13 7.09 -2.76
C THR A 25 -7.91 7.68 -4.14
N LEU A 26 -6.65 7.76 -4.53
CA LEU A 26 -6.26 8.21 -5.86
C LEU A 26 -5.51 7.10 -6.57
N PRO A 27 -5.63 7.00 -7.89
CA PRO A 27 -4.82 6.06 -8.63
C PRO A 27 -3.38 6.56 -8.68
N GLY A 28 -2.47 5.66 -8.39
CA GLY A 28 -1.05 5.94 -8.49
C GLY A 28 -0.36 4.87 -9.30
N LYS A 29 0.93 5.05 -9.53
CA LYS A 29 1.73 4.06 -10.21
C LYS A 29 3.08 3.96 -9.52
N ILE A 30 3.59 2.76 -9.42
CA ILE A 30 4.89 2.51 -8.81
C ILE A 30 5.77 1.80 -9.83
N ALA A 31 6.99 2.28 -10.00
CA ALA A 31 7.92 1.62 -10.89
C ALA A 31 8.22 0.22 -10.39
N TYR A 32 8.32 -0.74 -11.30
CA TYR A 32 8.59 -2.12 -10.91
C TYR A 32 9.88 -2.23 -10.11
N ALA A 33 10.90 -1.48 -10.49
CA ALA A 33 12.16 -1.46 -9.74
C ALA A 33 11.97 -0.97 -8.31
N THR A 34 11.13 0.04 -8.12
CA THR A 34 10.81 0.54 -6.77
C THR A 34 10.00 -0.50 -6.00
N LEU A 35 9.05 -1.12 -6.67
CA LEU A 35 8.23 -2.16 -6.05
C LEU A 35 9.10 -3.30 -5.51
N LYS A 36 10.12 -3.70 -6.26
CA LYS A 36 11.04 -4.75 -5.82
C LYS A 36 11.76 -4.38 -4.53
N THR A 37 12.06 -3.10 -4.35
CA THR A 37 12.80 -2.66 -3.16
C THR A 37 11.89 -2.48 -1.94
N VAL A 38 10.64 -2.06 -2.16
CA VAL A 38 9.73 -1.81 -1.03
C VAL A 38 8.93 -3.04 -0.64
N ALA A 39 8.77 -4.00 -1.53
CA ALA A 39 8.02 -5.21 -1.23
C ALA A 39 8.79 -6.06 -0.22
N ALA A 40 8.07 -6.66 0.70
CA ALA A 40 8.66 -7.50 1.73
C ALA A 40 7.90 -8.83 1.79
N ALA A 41 8.61 -9.87 2.20
CA ALA A 41 7.98 -11.18 2.36
C ALA A 41 6.85 -11.09 3.40
N ASP A 42 5.72 -11.67 3.07
CA ASP A 42 4.53 -11.59 3.91
C ASP A 42 4.01 -13.00 4.18
N THR A 43 3.95 -13.36 5.45
CA THR A 43 3.49 -14.69 5.83
C THR A 43 2.02 -14.92 5.47
N ASP A 44 1.23 -13.86 5.41
CA ASP A 44 -0.17 -13.97 5.00
C ASP A 44 -0.31 -14.35 3.53
N PHE A 45 0.77 -14.28 2.77
CA PHE A 45 0.80 -14.62 1.36
C PHE A 45 1.90 -15.65 1.08
N ASP A 46 2.10 -16.58 1.99
CA ASP A 46 3.06 -17.68 1.85
C ASP A 46 4.50 -17.20 1.64
N GLY A 47 4.85 -16.07 2.20
CA GLY A 47 6.21 -15.53 2.09
C GLY A 47 6.49 -14.80 0.79
N VAL A 48 5.52 -14.65 -0.08
CA VAL A 48 5.68 -13.87 -1.30
C VAL A 48 5.92 -12.42 -0.95
N LYS A 49 6.83 -11.77 -1.67
CA LYS A 49 7.07 -10.34 -1.45
C LYS A 49 5.85 -9.54 -1.88
N THR A 50 5.38 -8.71 -0.98
CA THR A 50 4.20 -7.88 -1.23
C THR A 50 4.45 -6.44 -0.79
N LEU A 51 3.78 -5.52 -1.48
CA LEU A 51 3.58 -4.17 -0.97
C LEU A 51 2.23 -4.21 -0.26
N LYS A 52 2.27 -4.28 1.05
CA LYS A 52 1.11 -4.60 1.83
C LYS A 52 0.20 -3.39 1.99
N LYS A 53 -1.11 -3.65 1.93
CA LYS A 53 -2.13 -2.68 2.28
C LYS A 53 -1.81 -2.08 3.64
N GLY A 54 -1.81 -0.77 3.73
CA GLY A 54 -1.46 -0.05 4.96
C GLY A 54 -0.04 0.49 5.00
N THR A 55 0.78 0.21 3.99
CA THR A 55 2.15 0.73 3.95
C THR A 55 2.14 2.22 3.64
N VAL A 56 2.88 2.99 4.43
CA VAL A 56 3.02 4.43 4.21
C VAL A 56 3.99 4.66 3.07
N VAL A 57 3.57 5.44 2.09
CA VAL A 57 4.38 5.73 0.90
C VAL A 57 4.35 7.22 0.61
N LYS A 58 5.15 7.63 -0.36
CA LYS A 58 5.17 9.00 -0.84
C LYS A 58 4.71 9.00 -2.30
N MET A 59 3.78 9.87 -2.62
CA MET A 59 3.29 10.00 -3.99
C MET A 59 3.49 11.45 -4.44
N ASP A 60 4.07 11.62 -5.62
CA ASP A 60 4.31 12.95 -6.14
C ASP A 60 3.10 13.49 -6.92
N ALA A 61 3.22 14.68 -7.47
CA ALA A 61 2.11 15.33 -8.16
C ALA A 61 1.70 14.60 -9.43
N ASP A 62 2.58 13.78 -9.99
CA ASP A 62 2.29 13.00 -11.20
C ASP A 62 1.73 11.62 -10.88
N GLY A 63 1.52 11.32 -9.60
CA GLY A 63 0.98 10.05 -9.19
C GLY A 63 2.01 8.93 -9.08
N VAL A 64 3.30 9.26 -9.11
CA VAL A 64 4.36 8.26 -8.98
C VAL A 64 4.62 8.00 -7.50
N VAL A 65 4.56 6.72 -7.13
CA VAL A 65 4.70 6.27 -5.75
C VAL A 65 6.12 5.82 -5.50
N THR A 66 6.70 6.28 -4.41
CA THR A 66 8.03 5.84 -3.97
C THR A 66 7.99 5.52 -2.48
N ALA A 67 9.07 4.95 -1.97
CA ALA A 67 9.16 4.66 -0.55
C ALA A 67 9.17 5.96 0.25
N ALA A 68 8.48 5.96 1.39
CA ALA A 68 8.51 7.10 2.28
C ALA A 68 9.83 7.11 3.04
N GLY A 69 10.38 8.31 3.22
CA GLY A 69 11.50 8.52 4.12
C GLY A 69 11.01 8.96 5.49
N ASP A 70 11.85 9.68 6.23
CA ASP A 70 11.49 10.12 7.56
C ASP A 70 10.44 11.22 7.49
N ALA A 71 9.24 10.92 7.99
CA ALA A 71 8.15 11.89 8.13
C ALA A 71 7.78 12.60 6.82
N ASP A 72 7.93 11.96 5.67
CA ASP A 72 7.54 12.56 4.40
C ASP A 72 6.48 11.76 3.64
N GLY A 73 5.98 10.69 4.22
CA GLY A 73 4.90 9.92 3.59
C GLY A 73 3.61 10.71 3.52
N ASN A 74 2.98 10.71 2.37
CA ASN A 74 1.74 11.44 2.16
C ASN A 74 0.60 10.58 1.65
N GLY A 75 0.78 9.28 1.63
CA GLY A 75 -0.24 8.36 1.21
C GLY A 75 -0.07 7.00 1.86
N ILE A 76 -1.09 6.19 1.76
CA ILE A 76 -1.09 4.85 2.33
C ILE A 76 -1.60 3.90 1.27
N VAL A 77 -0.87 2.82 1.04
CA VAL A 77 -1.29 1.81 0.06
C VAL A 77 -2.62 1.23 0.47
N PHE A 78 -3.59 1.24 -0.43
CA PHE A 78 -4.94 0.82 -0.14
C PHE A 78 -5.26 -0.58 -0.65
N ASN A 79 -4.41 -1.15 -1.50
CA ASN A 79 -4.57 -2.53 -1.97
C ASN A 79 -3.22 -3.22 -1.95
N THR A 80 -3.20 -4.47 -1.52
CA THR A 80 -1.97 -5.25 -1.48
C THR A 80 -1.56 -5.66 -2.89
N ILE A 81 -0.29 -5.49 -3.20
CA ILE A 81 0.27 -5.85 -4.50
C ILE A 81 1.32 -6.94 -4.27
N LYS A 82 1.14 -8.08 -4.95
CA LYS A 82 2.10 -9.16 -4.87
C LYS A 82 3.09 -9.03 -6.01
N LEU A 83 4.36 -9.06 -5.67
CA LEU A 83 5.41 -8.90 -6.67
C LEU A 83 5.35 -9.98 -7.74
N ASP A 84 4.97 -11.20 -7.36
CA ASP A 84 4.91 -12.33 -8.28
C ASP A 84 3.82 -12.20 -9.34
N ASP A 85 2.88 -11.29 -9.17
CA ASP A 85 1.83 -11.07 -10.16
C ASP A 85 2.29 -10.22 -11.34
N TYR A 86 3.51 -9.72 -11.29
CA TYR A 86 4.02 -8.79 -12.29
C TYR A 86 5.42 -9.20 -12.72
N ASP A 87 5.80 -8.72 -13.89
CA ASP A 87 7.19 -8.85 -14.34
C ASP A 87 7.61 -7.54 -15.01
N GLU A 88 8.88 -7.46 -15.37
CA GLU A 88 9.44 -6.24 -15.93
C GLU A 88 9.18 -6.08 -17.42
N GLY A 89 8.07 -6.54 -17.93
CA GLY A 89 7.79 -6.51 -19.34
C GLY A 89 7.87 -5.10 -19.95
N THR A 90 6.99 -4.83 -20.89
CA THR A 90 7.02 -3.56 -21.60
C THR A 90 6.52 -2.39 -20.78
N ASP A 91 5.72 -2.66 -19.75
CA ASP A 91 5.21 -1.60 -18.88
C ASP A 91 5.99 -1.60 -17.56
N PRO A 92 6.83 -0.59 -17.34
CA PRO A 92 7.65 -0.55 -16.13
C PRO A 92 6.90 -0.13 -14.87
N TYR A 93 5.61 0.20 -14.97
CA TYR A 93 4.85 0.68 -13.85
C TYR A 93 3.74 -0.29 -13.48
N VAL A 94 3.44 -0.35 -12.19
CA VAL A 94 2.32 -1.13 -11.65
C VAL A 94 1.33 -0.15 -11.03
N ASN A 95 0.05 -0.33 -11.30
CA ASN A 95 -0.99 0.51 -10.73
C ASN A 95 -1.19 0.21 -9.26
N VAL A 96 -1.37 1.25 -8.47
CA VAL A 96 -1.60 1.13 -7.04
C VAL A 96 -2.63 2.16 -6.60
N ALA A 97 -3.55 1.76 -5.73
CA ALA A 97 -4.48 2.69 -5.14
C ALA A 97 -3.85 3.26 -3.86
N VAL A 98 -3.90 4.57 -3.72
CA VAL A 98 -3.26 5.26 -2.60
C VAL A 98 -4.31 6.06 -1.84
N LEU A 99 -4.42 5.80 -0.54
CA LEU A 99 -5.29 6.57 0.33
C LEU A 99 -4.61 7.90 0.64
N VAL A 100 -5.30 9.01 0.35
CA VAL A 100 -4.76 10.35 0.58
C VAL A 100 -5.58 11.16 1.58
N HIS A 101 -6.73 10.65 1.98
CA HIS A 101 -7.60 11.32 2.93
C HIS A 101 -8.42 10.27 3.68
N GLY A 102 -8.47 10.38 4.99
CA GLY A 102 -9.29 9.47 5.77
C GLY A 102 -8.78 9.28 7.20
N PHE A 103 -9.46 8.40 7.92
CA PHE A 103 -9.11 8.04 9.30
C PHE A 103 -8.65 6.59 9.28
N VAL A 104 -7.42 6.36 9.71
CA VAL A 104 -6.80 5.03 9.60
C VAL A 104 -6.42 4.51 10.98
N ARG A 105 -6.37 3.20 11.10
CA ARG A 105 -6.00 2.54 12.35
C ARG A 105 -4.49 2.39 12.42
N LYS A 106 -3.91 2.92 13.50
CA LYS A 106 -2.45 2.89 13.65
C LYS A 106 -1.90 1.46 13.65
N ASP A 107 -2.63 0.53 14.26
CA ASP A 107 -2.16 -0.84 14.38
C ASP A 107 -2.20 -1.61 13.05
N ARG A 108 -2.73 -1.01 12.00
CA ARG A 108 -2.81 -1.64 10.68
C ARG A 108 -1.85 -1.01 9.68
N LEU A 109 -1.06 -0.03 10.10
CA LEU A 109 -0.12 0.65 9.21
C LEU A 109 1.26 0.02 9.28
N VAL A 110 1.94 0.01 8.14
CA VAL A 110 3.35 -0.36 8.06
C VAL A 110 4.12 0.94 7.87
N GLY A 111 4.95 1.30 8.84
CA GLY A 111 5.71 2.52 8.78
C GLY A 111 4.93 3.76 9.18
N ALA A 112 4.06 3.66 10.19
CA ALA A 112 3.24 4.79 10.63
C ALA A 112 4.08 6.02 10.99
N ALA A 113 5.28 5.83 11.52
CA ALA A 113 6.14 6.94 11.90
C ALA A 113 6.66 7.72 10.69
N LYS A 114 6.56 7.16 9.50
CA LYS A 114 7.00 7.84 8.27
C LYS A 114 5.94 8.76 7.70
N LEU A 115 4.73 8.73 8.24
CA LEU A 115 3.65 9.54 7.74
C LEU A 115 3.87 10.99 8.14
N LYS A 116 3.79 11.89 7.15
CA LYS A 116 3.92 13.31 7.39
C LYS A 116 2.67 13.81 8.14
N ALA A 117 2.88 14.60 9.17
CA ALA A 117 1.76 15.21 9.87
C ALA A 117 1.00 16.13 8.91
N ASN A 118 -0.31 15.91 8.78
CA ASN A 118 -1.15 16.71 7.90
C ASN A 118 -2.60 16.58 8.35
N ASP A 119 -3.46 17.36 7.73
CA ASP A 119 -4.88 17.39 8.08
C ASP A 119 -5.72 16.43 7.27
N LEU A 120 -5.12 15.67 6.36
CA LEU A 120 -5.86 14.81 5.45
C LEU A 120 -5.95 13.38 5.93
N ILE A 121 -4.89 12.87 6.54
CA ILE A 121 -4.87 11.51 7.06
C ILE A 121 -4.75 11.57 8.57
N HIS A 122 -5.76 11.06 9.26
CA HIS A 122 -5.79 11.05 10.71
C HIS A 122 -5.55 9.62 11.19
N VAL A 123 -4.53 9.45 12.03
CA VAL A 123 -4.19 8.15 12.58
C VAL A 123 -4.88 7.99 13.92
N VAL A 124 -5.65 6.93 14.04
CA VAL A 124 -6.45 6.65 15.22
C VAL A 124 -5.87 5.45 15.95
N ASN A 125 -5.69 5.59 17.24
CA ASN A 125 -5.25 4.49 18.09
C ASN A 125 -6.45 3.66 18.51
N LYS A 126 -6.68 2.58 17.80
CA LYS A 126 -7.80 1.69 18.13
C LYS A 126 -7.34 0.27 18.26
#